data_58521fdc4353f2b4a5f7f9af5040962f
#
_entry.id   58521fdc4353f2b4a5f7f9af5040962f
#
_cell.length_a   1.000
_cell.length_b   1.000
_cell.length_c   1.000
_cell.angle_alpha   90.00
_cell.angle_beta   90.00
_cell.angle_gamma   90.00
#
_symmetry.space_group_name_H-M   'P 1'
#
loop_
_entity.id
_entity.type
_entity.pdbx_description
1 polymer ?
#
loop_
_entity_poly.entity_id
_entity_poly.type
_entity_poly.pdbx_seq_one_letter_code
_entity_poly.pdbx_strand_id
1 'polypeptide(L)'
;MKTNKVACFYTELKNVQKFTKQCRELIDYWKKSWSKNGWEPYVLTEDYVKEEEYYKLLEFDNFNESNLCKHSIDFHCEYTRACYLRWLAYYKFAKEHGDILWCDYDVINYQLTPDNDIKVNKIISNCCSAGKLNEEGGNRILQEFTDVQKGEYDFKTLARLINKHPDERLKYKFSDMMLNKKLVGFKIHKPLIAWNANEKVVQTQNPPFLIHYHNGIFSKNPNNKNCFSAYDYLHIDGERCSRLEAIKILEEINNIETYD
;
A
#
# COMPACT_ATOMS: atom_id res chain seq x y z
N MET A 1 11.77 8.44 21.24
CA MET A 1 12.73 8.76 20.16
C MET A 1 11.96 8.90 18.86
N LYS A 2 12.34 9.84 17.99
CA LYS A 2 11.77 9.87 16.63
C LYS A 2 12.29 8.64 15.87
N THR A 3 11.42 7.88 15.24
CA THR A 3 11.84 6.78 14.36
C THR A 3 12.36 7.33 13.04
N ASN A 4 13.41 6.73 12.54
CA ASN A 4 13.90 6.92 11.17
C ASN A 4 13.65 5.67 10.30
N LYS A 5 12.89 4.67 10.81
CA LYS A 5 12.61 3.43 10.10
C LYS A 5 11.38 3.54 9.24
N VAL A 6 11.50 3.15 7.97
CA VAL A 6 10.38 3.01 7.05
C VAL A 6 10.33 1.60 6.49
N ALA A 7 9.15 1.00 6.46
CA ALA A 7 8.95 -0.35 5.97
C ALA A 7 7.97 -0.42 4.82
N CYS A 8 8.25 -1.23 3.81
CA CYS A 8 7.29 -1.72 2.86
C CYS A 8 7.16 -3.24 2.96
N PHE A 9 6.06 -3.78 2.45
CA PHE A 9 5.86 -5.22 2.37
C PHE A 9 5.92 -5.66 0.92
N TYR A 10 6.65 -6.76 0.67
CA TYR A 10 6.74 -7.38 -0.64
C TYR A 10 6.62 -8.89 -0.52
N THR A 11 5.80 -9.50 -1.35
CA THR A 11 5.74 -10.94 -1.52
C THR A 11 5.57 -11.32 -2.98
N GLU A 12 6.17 -12.44 -3.38
CA GLU A 12 6.01 -12.96 -4.73
C GLU A 12 4.67 -13.66 -4.85
N LEU A 13 3.88 -13.26 -5.83
CA LEU A 13 2.62 -13.92 -6.16
C LEU A 13 2.89 -14.96 -7.24
N LYS A 14 2.60 -16.24 -6.96
CA LYS A 14 2.91 -17.37 -7.85
C LYS A 14 2.38 -17.16 -9.28
N ASN A 15 1.18 -16.59 -9.41
CA ASN A 15 0.52 -16.39 -10.71
C ASN A 15 1.02 -15.15 -11.47
N VAL A 16 1.93 -14.37 -10.89
CA VAL A 16 2.50 -13.13 -11.46
C VAL A 16 4.04 -13.13 -11.44
N GLN A 17 4.66 -14.29 -11.37
CA GLN A 17 6.13 -14.45 -11.26
C GLN A 17 6.92 -13.72 -12.35
N LYS A 18 6.38 -13.62 -13.56
CA LYS A 18 7.04 -12.91 -14.69
C LYS A 18 7.31 -11.43 -14.42
N PHE A 19 6.72 -10.87 -13.38
CA PHE A 19 6.86 -9.46 -13.00
C PHE A 19 7.81 -9.24 -11.82
N THR A 20 8.32 -10.28 -11.20
CA THR A 20 9.12 -10.21 -9.98
C THR A 20 10.39 -9.38 -10.14
N LYS A 21 11.05 -9.44 -11.32
CA LYS A 21 12.26 -8.65 -11.59
C LYS A 21 11.95 -7.15 -11.53
N GLN A 22 10.90 -6.70 -12.18
CA GLN A 22 10.49 -5.30 -12.22
C GLN A 22 10.08 -4.79 -10.85
N CYS A 23 9.42 -5.62 -10.05
CA CYS A 23 9.10 -5.28 -8.66
C CYS A 23 10.36 -5.08 -7.82
N ARG A 24 11.38 -5.92 -8.00
CA ARG A 24 12.67 -5.77 -7.29
C ARG A 24 13.38 -4.49 -7.68
N GLU A 25 13.44 -4.18 -8.97
CA GLU A 25 14.03 -2.92 -9.46
C GLU A 25 13.31 -1.69 -8.89
N LEU A 26 11.97 -1.73 -8.83
CA LEU A 26 11.19 -0.67 -8.21
C LEU A 26 11.44 -0.57 -6.70
N ILE A 27 11.56 -1.70 -6.00
CA ILE A 27 11.90 -1.73 -4.58
C ILE A 27 13.29 -1.11 -4.32
N ASP A 28 14.26 -1.40 -5.18
CA ASP A 28 15.60 -0.81 -5.04
C ASP A 28 15.58 0.70 -5.29
N TYR A 29 14.79 1.17 -6.23
CA TYR A 29 14.54 2.60 -6.45
C TYR A 29 13.84 3.24 -5.24
N TRP A 30 12.82 2.56 -4.70
CA TRP A 30 12.15 2.96 -3.46
C TRP A 30 13.14 3.11 -2.30
N LYS A 31 14.01 2.11 -2.07
CA LYS A 31 15.04 2.19 -1.01
C LYS A 31 15.95 3.41 -1.19
N LYS A 32 16.42 3.66 -2.42
CA LYS A 32 17.26 4.83 -2.71
C LYS A 32 16.54 6.14 -2.34
N SER A 33 15.27 6.28 -2.74
CA SER A 33 14.48 7.48 -2.49
C SER A 33 14.30 7.77 -1.00
N TRP A 34 14.07 6.74 -0.20
CA TRP A 34 13.89 6.88 1.24
C TRP A 34 15.22 7.12 1.96
N SER A 35 16.29 6.40 1.59
CA SER A 35 17.63 6.58 2.18
C SER A 35 18.20 7.97 1.93
N LYS A 36 18.02 8.54 0.73
CA LYS A 36 18.47 9.90 0.39
C LYS A 36 17.85 10.96 1.32
N ASN A 37 16.66 10.70 1.82
CA ASN A 37 15.94 11.59 2.72
C ASN A 37 16.10 11.24 4.22
N GLY A 38 17.13 10.46 4.57
CA GLY A 38 17.51 10.18 5.96
C GLY A 38 16.73 9.06 6.64
N TRP A 39 15.92 8.31 5.89
CA TRP A 39 15.23 7.13 6.41
C TRP A 39 16.09 5.87 6.27
N GLU A 40 15.82 4.90 7.12
CA GLU A 40 16.36 3.54 7.07
C GLU A 40 15.26 2.60 6.49
N PRO A 41 15.32 2.23 5.18
CA PRO A 41 14.27 1.49 4.52
C PRO A 41 14.40 -0.02 4.74
N TYR A 42 13.28 -0.66 5.09
CA TYR A 42 13.15 -2.10 5.29
C TYR A 42 12.13 -2.68 4.34
N VAL A 43 12.47 -3.84 3.75
CA VAL A 43 11.53 -4.62 2.94
C VAL A 43 11.16 -5.86 3.72
N LEU A 44 9.93 -5.89 4.19
CA LEU A 44 9.37 -7.01 4.93
C LEU A 44 8.77 -8.01 3.95
N THR A 45 8.91 -9.30 4.25
CA THR A 45 8.42 -10.39 3.40
C THR A 45 7.51 -11.33 4.17
N GLU A 46 6.88 -12.26 3.48
CA GLU A 46 6.08 -13.29 4.13
C GLU A 46 6.91 -14.13 5.10
N ASP A 47 8.18 -14.44 4.77
CA ASP A 47 9.05 -15.23 5.65
C ASP A 47 9.28 -14.56 7.02
N TYR A 48 9.24 -13.24 7.05
CA TYR A 48 9.42 -12.48 8.29
C TYR A 48 8.32 -12.74 9.31
N VAL A 49 7.11 -13.16 8.87
CA VAL A 49 5.93 -13.28 9.74
C VAL A 49 5.45 -14.70 9.96
N LYS A 50 6.08 -15.71 9.37
CA LYS A 50 5.62 -17.12 9.44
C LYS A 50 5.48 -17.68 10.86
N GLU A 51 6.29 -17.19 11.80
CA GLU A 51 6.28 -17.62 13.19
C GLU A 51 5.23 -16.89 14.06
N GLU A 52 4.55 -15.89 13.53
CA GLU A 52 3.54 -15.15 14.27
C GLU A 52 2.24 -15.96 14.37
N GLU A 53 1.59 -15.93 15.53
CA GLU A 53 0.33 -16.64 15.77
C GLU A 53 -0.76 -16.26 14.75
N TYR A 54 -0.85 -14.98 14.42
CA TYR A 54 -1.80 -14.46 13.42
C TYR A 54 -1.54 -14.99 12.02
N TYR A 55 -0.33 -15.47 11.71
CA TYR A 55 -0.01 -16.01 10.39
C TYR A 55 -0.87 -17.23 10.04
N LYS A 56 -1.22 -18.06 11.03
CA LYS A 56 -2.08 -19.24 10.84
C LYS A 56 -3.44 -18.90 10.24
N LEU A 57 -3.98 -17.72 10.54
CA LEU A 57 -5.23 -17.21 9.96
C LEU A 57 -5.07 -16.81 8.49
N LEU A 58 -3.84 -16.48 8.09
CA LEU A 58 -3.47 -16.00 6.77
C LEU A 58 -2.73 -17.06 5.95
N GLU A 59 -2.56 -18.29 6.45
CA GLU A 59 -2.13 -19.42 5.65
C GLU A 59 -3.07 -19.63 4.46
N PHE A 60 -2.52 -20.02 3.31
CA PHE A 60 -3.25 -19.95 2.04
C PHE A 60 -4.60 -20.67 2.07
N ASP A 61 -4.64 -21.89 2.58
CA ASP A 61 -5.87 -22.70 2.63
C ASP A 61 -6.89 -22.09 3.60
N ASN A 62 -6.46 -21.68 4.79
CA ASN A 62 -7.31 -21.06 5.79
C ASN A 62 -7.86 -19.71 5.27
N PHE A 63 -7.02 -18.94 4.58
CA PHE A 63 -7.42 -17.64 4.04
C PHE A 63 -8.46 -17.79 2.92
N ASN A 64 -8.30 -18.75 2.02
CA ASN A 64 -9.24 -18.97 0.90
C ASN A 64 -10.66 -19.26 1.38
N GLU A 65 -10.80 -19.94 2.51
CA GLU A 65 -12.08 -20.26 3.11
C GLU A 65 -12.62 -19.15 4.03
N SER A 66 -11.81 -18.14 4.30
CA SER A 66 -12.14 -17.08 5.26
C SER A 66 -13.14 -16.06 4.73
N ASN A 67 -13.79 -15.37 5.66
CA ASN A 67 -14.64 -14.22 5.34
C ASN A 67 -13.86 -13.06 4.73
N LEU A 68 -12.59 -12.90 5.08
CA LEU A 68 -11.71 -11.88 4.47
C LEU A 68 -11.54 -12.11 2.97
N CYS A 69 -11.38 -13.36 2.52
CA CYS A 69 -11.28 -13.69 1.10
C CYS A 69 -12.64 -13.62 0.41
N LYS A 70 -13.67 -14.25 0.98
CA LYS A 70 -15.03 -14.31 0.40
C LYS A 70 -15.64 -12.95 0.17
N HIS A 71 -15.35 -11.97 1.03
CA HIS A 71 -15.86 -10.61 0.94
C HIS A 71 -14.85 -9.61 0.39
N SER A 72 -13.75 -10.07 -0.20
CA SER A 72 -12.78 -9.16 -0.82
C SER A 72 -13.34 -8.49 -2.08
N ILE A 73 -12.99 -7.22 -2.26
CA ILE A 73 -13.23 -6.47 -3.49
C ILE A 73 -12.34 -6.97 -4.64
N ASP A 74 -11.17 -7.51 -4.30
CA ASP A 74 -10.24 -8.08 -5.26
C ASP A 74 -10.57 -9.55 -5.52
N PHE A 75 -10.58 -9.93 -6.79
CA PHE A 75 -10.96 -11.29 -7.22
C PHE A 75 -9.82 -12.31 -7.14
N HIS A 76 -8.62 -11.89 -6.71
CA HIS A 76 -7.43 -12.73 -6.62
C HIS A 76 -7.08 -13.02 -5.16
N CYS A 77 -7.36 -14.22 -4.68
CA CYS A 77 -7.11 -14.62 -3.30
C CYS A 77 -5.64 -14.42 -2.87
N GLU A 78 -4.67 -14.72 -3.73
CA GLU A 78 -3.24 -14.50 -3.41
C GLU A 78 -2.92 -13.01 -3.20
N TYR A 79 -3.41 -12.14 -4.07
CA TYR A 79 -3.20 -10.70 -3.92
C TYR A 79 -3.89 -10.17 -2.68
N THR A 80 -5.14 -10.57 -2.47
CA THR A 80 -5.90 -10.20 -1.27
C THR A 80 -5.19 -10.64 -0.01
N ARG A 81 -4.70 -11.88 0.01
CA ARG A 81 -3.92 -12.42 1.12
C ARG A 81 -2.65 -11.58 1.39
N ALA A 82 -1.92 -11.21 0.36
CA ALA A 82 -0.75 -10.34 0.48
C ALA A 82 -1.10 -8.98 1.11
N CYS A 83 -2.26 -8.41 0.78
CA CYS A 83 -2.76 -7.18 1.40
C CYS A 83 -2.99 -7.32 2.90
N TYR A 84 -3.41 -8.48 3.41
CA TYR A 84 -3.56 -8.72 4.84
C TYR A 84 -2.22 -9.08 5.51
N LEU A 85 -1.37 -9.88 4.86
CA LEU A 85 -0.04 -10.22 5.37
C LEU A 85 0.83 -8.99 5.63
N ARG A 86 0.73 -7.95 4.81
CA ARG A 86 1.50 -6.72 5.03
C ARG A 86 1.22 -6.08 6.39
N TRP A 87 -0.01 -6.15 6.88
CA TRP A 87 -0.36 -5.59 8.18
C TRP A 87 0.20 -6.39 9.33
N LEU A 88 0.26 -7.71 9.20
CA LEU A 88 0.97 -8.57 10.15
C LEU A 88 2.46 -8.23 10.18
N ALA A 89 3.07 -8.01 9.02
CA ALA A 89 4.48 -7.64 8.92
C ALA A 89 4.75 -6.25 9.54
N TYR A 90 3.90 -5.27 9.31
CA TYR A 90 4.03 -3.95 9.92
C TYR A 90 3.81 -4.00 11.44
N TYR A 91 2.85 -4.79 11.91
CA TYR A 91 2.66 -5.01 13.35
C TYR A 91 3.91 -5.59 14.01
N LYS A 92 4.43 -6.71 13.47
CA LYS A 92 5.65 -7.33 14.01
C LYS A 92 6.82 -6.37 14.02
N PHE A 93 7.03 -5.65 12.94
CA PHE A 93 8.11 -4.68 12.82
C PHE A 93 7.96 -3.52 13.82
N ALA A 94 6.73 -3.03 14.03
CA ALA A 94 6.46 -2.01 15.05
C ALA A 94 6.65 -2.53 16.47
N LYS A 95 6.32 -3.79 16.75
CA LYS A 95 6.57 -4.46 18.03
C LYS A 95 8.06 -4.56 18.36
N GLU A 96 8.90 -4.83 17.35
CA GLU A 96 10.35 -4.97 17.54
C GLU A 96 11.08 -3.63 17.59
N HIS A 97 10.58 -2.59 16.90
CA HIS A 97 11.30 -1.35 16.68
C HIS A 97 10.62 -0.09 17.22
N GLY A 98 9.43 -0.21 17.78
CA GLY A 98 8.62 0.93 18.23
C GLY A 98 7.85 1.57 17.08
N ASP A 99 7.72 2.90 17.11
CA ASP A 99 7.03 3.62 16.03
C ASP A 99 7.75 3.41 14.69
N ILE A 100 7.00 3.09 13.65
CA ILE A 100 7.51 2.94 12.28
C ILE A 100 6.71 3.79 11.30
N LEU A 101 7.35 4.22 10.23
CA LEU A 101 6.64 4.61 9.02
C LEU A 101 6.44 3.36 8.15
N TRP A 102 5.26 3.21 7.57
CA TRP A 102 4.98 2.15 6.61
C TRP A 102 4.44 2.76 5.31
N CYS A 103 4.75 2.15 4.19
CA CYS A 103 4.19 2.55 2.89
C CYS A 103 4.24 1.40 1.88
N ASP A 104 3.49 1.56 0.79
CA ASP A 104 3.62 0.68 -0.36
C ASP A 104 4.97 0.95 -1.07
N TYR A 105 5.54 -0.07 -1.72
CA TYR A 105 6.85 0.03 -2.39
C TYR A 105 6.83 0.86 -3.68
N ASP A 106 5.66 1.34 -4.09
CA ASP A 106 5.46 2.31 -5.18
C ASP A 106 5.17 3.74 -4.68
N VAL A 107 5.42 3.99 -3.39
CA VAL A 107 5.43 5.33 -2.79
C VAL A 107 6.86 5.86 -2.75
N ILE A 108 7.18 6.74 -3.69
CA ILE A 108 8.52 7.34 -3.80
C ILE A 108 8.62 8.59 -2.94
N ASN A 109 9.72 8.71 -2.21
CA ASN A 109 9.97 9.80 -1.29
C ASN A 109 10.90 10.85 -1.93
N TYR A 110 10.43 12.08 -2.06
CA TYR A 110 11.21 13.19 -2.60
C TYR A 110 11.71 14.16 -1.53
N GLN A 111 11.00 14.33 -0.42
CA GLN A 111 11.36 15.34 0.60
C GLN A 111 11.00 14.97 2.04
N LEU A 112 10.27 13.89 2.27
CA LEU A 112 9.86 13.53 3.62
C LEU A 112 11.08 13.06 4.42
N THR A 113 11.39 13.76 5.50
CA THR A 113 12.47 13.40 6.42
C THR A 113 11.94 12.88 7.77
N PRO A 114 12.75 12.20 8.58
CA PRO A 114 12.35 11.79 9.93
C PRO A 114 11.97 12.95 10.87
N ASP A 115 12.39 14.17 10.53
CA ASP A 115 12.07 15.36 11.31
C ASP A 115 10.65 15.89 11.09
N ASN A 116 9.99 15.48 10.03
CA ASN A 116 8.60 15.82 9.80
C ASN A 116 7.70 15.23 10.90
N ASP A 117 6.82 16.07 11.46
CA ASP A 117 5.88 15.64 12.49
C ASP A 117 4.74 14.81 11.88
N ILE A 118 4.88 13.48 11.96
CA ILE A 118 3.85 12.52 11.56
C ILE A 118 3.29 11.85 12.81
N LYS A 119 2.02 12.03 13.06
CA LYS A 119 1.34 11.43 14.22
C LYS A 119 1.20 9.92 14.05
N VAL A 120 1.46 9.20 15.15
CA VAL A 120 1.33 7.75 15.24
C VAL A 120 -0.12 7.31 15.04
N ASN A 121 -0.31 6.14 14.46
CA ASN A 121 -1.61 5.55 14.13
C ASN A 121 -2.46 6.47 13.24
N LYS A 122 -1.80 7.13 12.28
CA LYS A 122 -2.41 7.98 11.27
C LYS A 122 -1.95 7.59 9.87
N ILE A 123 -2.83 7.85 8.92
CA ILE A 123 -2.58 7.70 7.49
C ILE A 123 -2.12 9.05 6.96
N ILE A 124 -1.08 9.05 6.15
CA ILE A 124 -0.58 10.27 5.48
C ILE A 124 -0.98 10.33 4.00
N SER A 125 -1.83 9.40 3.57
CA SER A 125 -2.38 9.36 2.21
C SER A 125 -3.89 9.15 2.23
N ASN A 126 -4.53 9.52 1.13
CA ASN A 126 -5.97 9.31 0.99
C ASN A 126 -6.36 7.82 0.83
N CYS A 127 -5.43 6.92 0.49
CA CYS A 127 -5.68 5.52 0.15
C CYS A 127 -5.04 4.49 1.07
N CYS A 128 -4.57 4.83 2.24
CA CYS A 128 -3.83 3.91 3.10
C CYS A 128 -2.58 3.30 2.43
N SER A 129 -1.91 4.05 1.56
CA SER A 129 -0.65 3.64 0.95
C SER A 129 0.57 4.00 1.80
N ALA A 130 0.41 4.85 2.81
CA ALA A 130 1.44 5.16 3.77
C ALA A 130 0.86 5.71 5.08
N GLY A 131 1.59 5.54 6.17
CA GLY A 131 1.21 6.02 7.48
C GLY A 131 2.26 5.74 8.54
N LYS A 132 1.99 6.16 9.77
CA LYS A 132 2.82 5.84 10.92
C LYS A 132 2.06 4.91 11.87
N LEU A 133 2.72 3.87 12.35
CA LEU A 133 2.17 2.80 13.16
C LEU A 133 3.06 2.53 14.37
N ASN A 134 2.43 2.15 15.48
CA ASN A 134 3.09 1.51 16.61
C ASN A 134 2.46 0.13 16.88
N GLU A 135 2.98 -0.59 17.88
CA GLU A 135 2.48 -1.93 18.26
C GLU A 135 0.99 -1.91 18.57
N GLU A 136 0.50 -0.94 19.34
CA GLU A 136 -0.92 -0.83 19.71
C GLU A 136 -1.82 -0.68 18.48
N GLY A 137 -1.43 0.21 17.55
CA GLY A 137 -2.17 0.40 16.30
C GLY A 137 -2.18 -0.84 15.43
N GLY A 138 -1.05 -1.53 15.34
CA GLY A 138 -0.94 -2.80 14.62
C GLY A 138 -1.80 -3.90 15.22
N ASN A 139 -1.78 -4.05 16.53
CA ASN A 139 -2.60 -5.03 17.24
C ASN A 139 -4.10 -4.78 17.01
N ARG A 140 -4.55 -3.52 17.04
CA ARG A 140 -5.95 -3.18 16.73
C ARG A 140 -6.34 -3.60 15.32
N ILE A 141 -5.47 -3.41 14.33
CA ILE A 141 -5.73 -3.84 12.94
C ILE A 141 -5.91 -5.35 12.88
N LEU A 142 -5.01 -6.11 13.51
CA LEU A 142 -5.07 -7.58 13.48
C LEU A 142 -6.29 -8.12 14.23
N GLN A 143 -6.68 -7.49 15.33
CA GLN A 143 -7.89 -7.87 16.05
C GLN A 143 -9.13 -7.69 15.18
N GLU A 144 -9.29 -6.55 14.52
CA GLU A 144 -10.40 -6.30 13.60
C GLU A 144 -10.45 -7.32 12.45
N PHE A 145 -9.30 -7.70 11.90
CA PHE A 145 -9.24 -8.75 10.88
C PHE A 145 -9.68 -10.11 11.42
N THR A 146 -9.27 -10.43 12.63
CA THR A 146 -9.67 -11.67 13.32
C THR A 146 -11.17 -11.72 13.54
N ASP A 147 -11.76 -10.64 14.02
CA ASP A 147 -13.19 -10.54 14.31
C ASP A 147 -14.02 -10.65 13.01
N VAL A 148 -13.57 -10.01 11.94
CA VAL A 148 -14.19 -10.16 10.61
C VAL A 148 -14.10 -11.62 10.13
N GLN A 149 -12.94 -12.27 10.32
CA GLN A 149 -12.72 -13.64 9.89
C GLN A 149 -13.62 -14.63 10.65
N LYS A 150 -13.80 -14.42 11.94
CA LYS A 150 -14.70 -15.23 12.80
C LYS A 150 -16.19 -14.98 12.51
N GLY A 151 -16.52 -13.96 11.75
CA GLY A 151 -17.90 -13.59 11.47
C GLY A 151 -18.59 -12.86 12.62
N GLU A 152 -17.82 -12.21 13.50
CA GLU A 152 -18.34 -11.44 14.63
C GLU A 152 -19.02 -10.13 14.21
N TYR A 153 -18.88 -9.76 12.93
CA TYR A 153 -19.56 -8.63 12.32
C TYR A 153 -20.77 -9.06 11.49
N ASP A 154 -21.88 -8.31 11.61
CA ASP A 154 -22.92 -8.34 10.59
C ASP A 154 -22.39 -7.73 9.29
N PHE A 155 -22.11 -8.59 8.31
CA PHE A 155 -21.54 -8.18 7.02
C PHE A 155 -22.40 -7.16 6.27
N LYS A 156 -23.73 -7.17 6.46
CA LYS A 156 -24.61 -6.16 5.86
C LYS A 156 -24.37 -4.79 6.49
N THR A 157 -24.21 -4.74 7.81
CA THR A 157 -23.90 -3.51 8.52
C THR A 157 -22.49 -3.04 8.18
N LEU A 158 -21.51 -3.93 8.17
CA LEU A 158 -20.13 -3.63 7.78
C LEU A 158 -20.08 -3.08 6.35
N ALA A 159 -20.73 -3.72 5.41
CA ALA A 159 -20.80 -3.28 4.02
C ALA A 159 -21.45 -1.89 3.88
N ARG A 160 -22.53 -1.60 4.64
CA ARG A 160 -23.14 -0.25 4.66
C ARG A 160 -22.20 0.82 5.18
N LEU A 161 -21.40 0.50 6.19
CA LEU A 161 -20.42 1.42 6.77
C LEU A 161 -19.23 1.70 5.85
N ILE A 162 -18.81 0.68 5.12
CA ILE A 162 -17.57 0.69 4.35
C ILE A 162 -17.81 1.12 2.90
N ASN A 163 -18.94 0.73 2.30
CA ASN A 163 -19.05 0.69 0.86
C ASN A 163 -20.18 1.57 0.31
N LYS A 164 -19.80 2.56 -0.48
CA LYS A 164 -20.69 3.33 -1.36
C LYS A 164 -20.43 2.99 -2.84
N HIS A 165 -20.03 1.75 -3.12
CA HIS A 165 -19.68 1.38 -4.49
C HIS A 165 -20.94 1.36 -5.37
N PRO A 166 -20.92 2.00 -6.55
CA PRO A 166 -22.07 2.03 -7.45
C PRO A 166 -22.37 0.67 -8.10
N ASP A 167 -21.41 -0.24 -8.14
CA ASP A 167 -21.59 -1.59 -8.67
C ASP A 167 -22.20 -2.50 -7.59
N GLU A 168 -23.41 -3.01 -7.85
CA GLU A 168 -24.13 -3.91 -6.94
C GLU A 168 -23.34 -5.17 -6.56
N ARG A 169 -22.47 -5.67 -7.46
CA ARG A 169 -21.63 -6.85 -7.20
C ARG A 169 -20.58 -6.58 -6.15
N LEU A 170 -20.17 -5.32 -6.00
CA LEU A 170 -19.14 -4.89 -5.05
C LEU A 170 -19.74 -4.28 -3.78
N LYS A 171 -21.06 -4.13 -3.71
CA LYS A 171 -21.78 -3.46 -2.61
C LYS A 171 -21.53 -4.10 -1.23
N TYR A 172 -21.19 -5.38 -1.22
CA TYR A 172 -20.91 -6.16 -0.01
C TYR A 172 -19.46 -6.65 0.06
N LYS A 173 -18.58 -6.00 -0.67
CA LYS A 173 -17.16 -6.32 -0.73
C LYS A 173 -16.33 -5.24 -0.02
N PHE A 174 -15.19 -5.61 0.54
CA PHE A 174 -14.27 -4.68 1.19
C PHE A 174 -12.81 -5.05 0.90
N SER A 175 -11.91 -4.12 1.18
CA SER A 175 -10.47 -4.36 1.19
C SER A 175 -9.91 -4.10 2.58
N ASP A 176 -8.69 -4.57 2.82
CA ASP A 176 -7.92 -4.27 4.03
C ASP A 176 -7.83 -2.76 4.32
N MET A 177 -7.68 -1.95 3.27
CA MET A 177 -7.63 -0.48 3.38
C MET A 177 -8.96 0.11 3.88
N MET A 178 -10.09 -0.44 3.42
CA MET A 178 -11.41 0.00 3.88
C MET A 178 -11.64 -0.35 5.33
N LEU A 179 -11.26 -1.58 5.74
CA LEU A 179 -11.33 -2.02 7.12
C LEU A 179 -10.52 -1.09 8.02
N ASN A 180 -9.29 -0.80 7.67
CA ASN A 180 -8.42 0.08 8.45
C ASN A 180 -8.99 1.49 8.60
N LYS A 181 -9.53 2.07 7.55
CA LYS A 181 -10.14 3.42 7.63
C LYS A 181 -11.41 3.45 8.47
N LYS A 182 -12.25 2.45 8.34
CA LYS A 182 -13.62 2.49 8.87
C LYS A 182 -13.76 1.82 10.23
N LEU A 183 -13.12 0.67 10.43
CA LEU A 183 -13.18 -0.06 11.70
C LEU A 183 -12.10 0.41 12.68
N VAL A 184 -10.85 0.40 12.27
CA VAL A 184 -9.74 0.83 13.13
C VAL A 184 -9.76 2.34 13.36
N GLY A 185 -10.44 3.08 12.50
CA GLY A 185 -10.62 4.52 12.65
C GLY A 185 -9.35 5.31 12.41
N PHE A 186 -8.44 4.82 11.58
CA PHE A 186 -7.25 5.54 11.19
C PHE A 186 -7.63 6.80 10.43
N LYS A 187 -7.52 7.95 11.10
CA LYS A 187 -7.80 9.24 10.51
C LYS A 187 -6.63 9.70 9.64
N ILE A 188 -6.95 10.37 8.56
CA ILE A 188 -5.95 11.04 7.72
C ILE A 188 -5.34 12.19 8.53
N HIS A 189 -4.04 12.13 8.72
CA HIS A 189 -3.24 13.31 9.05
C HIS A 189 -2.95 14.05 7.76
N LYS A 190 -2.44 15.26 7.75
CA LYS A 190 -2.17 16.07 6.55
C LYS A 190 -1.79 15.19 5.35
N PRO A 191 -2.46 15.30 4.20
CA PRO A 191 -2.07 14.56 3.02
C PRO A 191 -0.68 15.05 2.57
N LEU A 192 0.34 14.26 2.86
CA LEU A 192 1.71 14.49 2.41
C LEU A 192 1.99 13.78 1.09
N ILE A 193 1.01 13.04 0.57
CA ILE A 193 1.14 12.24 -0.63
C ILE A 193 0.31 12.85 -1.74
N ALA A 194 0.97 13.14 -2.85
CA ALA A 194 0.31 13.37 -4.11
C ALA A 194 -0.25 12.05 -4.66
N TRP A 195 -1.55 11.99 -4.89
CA TRP A 195 -2.26 10.81 -5.37
C TRP A 195 -2.16 10.56 -6.85
N ASN A 196 -1.82 11.59 -7.56
CA ASN A 196 -1.68 11.56 -8.99
C ASN A 196 -0.44 12.36 -9.36
N ALA A 197 0.46 11.75 -10.06
CA ALA A 197 1.47 12.47 -10.82
C ALA A 197 0.83 13.24 -12.00
N ASN A 198 -0.46 13.64 -11.89
CA ASN A 198 -1.03 14.53 -12.87
C ASN A 198 -0.54 15.94 -12.60
N GLU A 199 -0.37 16.71 -13.67
CA GLU A 199 0.23 18.04 -13.72
C GLU A 199 -0.22 18.99 -12.58
N LYS A 200 -1.46 18.89 -12.12
CA LYS A 200 -2.00 19.80 -11.08
C LYS A 200 -1.43 19.57 -9.69
N VAL A 201 -1.10 18.33 -9.33
CA VAL A 201 -0.63 18.02 -7.97
C VAL A 201 0.85 18.27 -7.85
N VAL A 202 1.62 17.96 -8.89
CA VAL A 202 3.05 18.29 -8.95
C VAL A 202 3.28 19.80 -8.98
N GLN A 203 2.42 20.56 -9.67
CA GLN A 203 2.51 22.03 -9.74
C GLN A 203 2.15 22.74 -8.43
N THR A 204 1.31 22.16 -7.56
CA THR A 204 0.86 22.81 -6.31
C THR A 204 1.79 22.54 -5.11
N GLN A 205 2.63 21.52 -5.20
CA GLN A 205 3.60 21.15 -4.14
C GLN A 205 4.96 20.92 -4.78
N ASN A 206 5.64 21.91 -5.13
CA ASN A 206 6.90 21.84 -5.90
C ASN A 206 8.13 21.71 -4.98
N PRO A 207 8.81 20.57 -4.93
CA PRO A 207 8.37 19.22 -5.27
C PRO A 207 7.45 18.60 -4.18
N PRO A 208 6.61 17.59 -4.49
CA PRO A 208 5.79 16.92 -3.50
C PRO A 208 6.66 16.13 -2.50
N PHE A 209 6.18 15.96 -1.26
CA PHE A 209 6.90 15.14 -0.27
C PHE A 209 6.99 13.68 -0.70
N LEU A 210 5.86 13.10 -1.10
CA LEU A 210 5.73 11.72 -1.54
C LEU A 210 4.82 11.66 -2.76
N ILE A 211 5.09 10.74 -3.67
CA ILE A 211 4.17 10.39 -4.76
C ILE A 211 3.88 8.89 -4.71
N HIS A 212 2.59 8.54 -4.73
CA HIS A 212 2.15 7.16 -4.84
C HIS A 212 1.86 6.82 -6.31
N TYR A 213 2.75 6.08 -6.92
CA TYR A 213 2.66 5.67 -8.33
C TYR A 213 1.81 4.39 -8.49
N HIS A 214 0.57 4.46 -8.03
CA HIS A 214 -0.34 3.32 -8.17
C HIS A 214 -0.87 3.19 -9.61
N ASN A 215 -1.37 2.01 -9.95
CA ASN A 215 -1.85 1.69 -11.30
C ASN A 215 -2.90 2.68 -11.86
N GLY A 216 -3.73 3.26 -11.01
CA GLY A 216 -4.76 4.23 -11.42
C GLY A 216 -4.22 5.57 -11.95
N ILE A 217 -2.96 5.91 -11.69
CA ILE A 217 -2.33 7.13 -12.23
C ILE A 217 -2.22 7.03 -13.76
N PHE A 218 -1.86 5.86 -14.22
CA PHE A 218 -1.56 5.60 -15.61
C PHE A 218 -2.83 5.26 -16.44
N SER A 219 -3.92 4.89 -15.77
CA SER A 219 -5.19 4.58 -16.43
C SER A 219 -6.03 5.81 -16.79
N LYS A 220 -5.67 6.99 -16.31
CA LYS A 220 -6.46 8.22 -16.49
C LYS A 220 -6.01 9.11 -17.66
N ASN A 221 -5.08 8.67 -18.48
CA ASN A 221 -4.84 9.35 -19.74
C ASN A 221 -6.07 9.11 -20.64
N PRO A 222 -6.88 10.14 -20.95
CA PRO A 222 -8.09 9.99 -21.75
C PRO A 222 -7.84 9.46 -23.16
N ASN A 223 -6.59 9.54 -23.63
CA ASN A 223 -6.15 9.01 -24.92
C ASN A 223 -5.72 7.56 -24.86
N ASN A 224 -5.57 6.98 -23.67
CA ASN A 224 -5.06 5.62 -23.49
C ASN A 224 -6.13 4.70 -22.91
N LYS A 225 -7.09 4.30 -23.73
CA LYS A 225 -8.20 3.40 -23.37
C LYS A 225 -7.77 1.98 -22.99
N ASN A 226 -6.49 1.65 -23.14
CA ASN A 226 -5.93 0.30 -22.94
C ASN A 226 -4.82 0.23 -21.90
N CYS A 227 -4.77 1.16 -20.95
CA CYS A 227 -3.85 1.04 -19.82
C CYS A 227 -4.30 -0.08 -18.87
N PHE A 228 -4.02 -1.30 -19.23
CA PHE A 228 -4.06 -2.42 -18.30
C PHE A 228 -2.70 -2.54 -17.64
N SER A 229 -2.65 -2.19 -16.38
CA SER A 229 -1.57 -2.64 -15.55
C SER A 229 -1.79 -4.12 -15.21
N ALA A 230 -1.09 -4.99 -15.88
CA ALA A 230 -0.79 -6.25 -15.24
C ALA A 230 0.37 -5.92 -14.28
N TYR A 231 0.06 -5.52 -13.08
CA TYR A 231 0.89 -5.22 -11.91
C TYR A 231 2.26 -4.51 -12.12
N ASP A 232 3.00 -4.75 -13.22
CA ASP A 232 4.36 -4.22 -13.40
C ASP A 232 4.65 -3.63 -14.77
N TYR A 233 3.67 -3.64 -15.68
CA TYR A 233 3.81 -3.03 -17.00
C TYR A 233 2.69 -2.06 -17.26
N LEU A 234 3.06 -0.95 -17.84
CA LEU A 234 2.19 0.13 -18.24
C LEU A 234 2.32 0.33 -19.74
N HIS A 235 1.27 0.85 -20.35
CA HIS A 235 1.34 1.31 -21.72
C HIS A 235 1.29 2.83 -21.69
N ILE A 236 2.38 3.46 -22.09
CA ILE A 236 2.46 4.91 -22.30
C ILE A 236 2.52 5.11 -23.81
N ASP A 237 1.57 5.87 -24.34
CA ASP A 237 1.43 6.15 -25.78
C ASP A 237 1.42 4.88 -26.68
N GLY A 238 0.89 3.77 -26.14
CA GLY A 238 0.80 2.50 -26.83
C GLY A 238 2.02 1.59 -26.68
N GLU A 239 3.11 2.09 -26.09
CA GLU A 239 4.30 1.29 -25.81
C GLU A 239 4.26 0.69 -24.40
N ARG A 240 4.74 -0.53 -24.29
CA ARG A 240 4.82 -1.26 -23.03
C ARG A 240 6.08 -0.86 -22.27
N CYS A 241 5.92 -0.28 -21.09
CA CYS A 241 7.04 0.01 -20.20
C CYS A 241 6.84 -0.61 -18.81
N SER A 242 7.92 -0.79 -18.07
CA SER A 242 7.85 -1.17 -16.66
C SER A 242 7.31 -0.01 -15.81
N ARG A 243 6.85 -0.29 -14.60
CA ARG A 243 6.41 0.76 -13.68
C ARG A 243 7.54 1.73 -13.35
N LEU A 244 8.76 1.23 -13.17
CA LEU A 244 9.92 2.09 -12.91
C LEU A 244 10.25 3.01 -14.08
N GLU A 245 10.22 2.51 -15.33
CA GLU A 245 10.39 3.35 -16.51
C GLU A 245 9.32 4.43 -16.59
N ALA A 246 8.07 4.09 -16.30
CA ALA A 246 6.98 5.06 -16.28
C ALA A 246 7.17 6.11 -15.17
N ILE A 247 7.68 5.75 -14.00
CA ILE A 247 8.03 6.68 -12.93
C ILE A 247 9.10 7.66 -13.42
N LYS A 248 10.19 7.15 -14.00
CA LYS A 248 11.29 7.98 -14.51
C LYS A 248 10.83 8.96 -15.60
N ILE A 249 9.98 8.50 -16.52
CA ILE A 249 9.38 9.38 -17.55
C ILE A 249 8.55 10.51 -16.88
N LEU A 250 7.75 10.19 -15.87
CA LEU A 250 6.95 11.19 -15.16
C LEU A 250 7.81 12.16 -14.34
N GLU A 251 8.90 11.69 -13.74
CA GLU A 251 9.87 12.54 -13.05
C GLU A 251 10.55 13.50 -14.03
N GLU A 252 10.97 13.04 -15.21
CA GLU A 252 11.57 13.87 -16.26
C GLU A 252 10.59 14.94 -16.77
N ILE A 253 9.35 14.55 -17.12
CA ILE A 253 8.31 15.49 -17.59
C ILE A 253 8.03 16.58 -16.55
N ASN A 254 8.11 16.25 -15.27
CA ASN A 254 7.82 17.17 -14.17
C ASN A 254 9.07 17.86 -13.61
N ASN A 255 10.24 17.68 -14.20
CA ASN A 255 11.55 18.18 -13.73
C ASN A 255 11.83 17.79 -12.26
N ILE A 256 11.48 16.58 -11.88
CA ILE A 256 11.78 16.03 -10.57
C ILE A 256 13.11 15.26 -10.66
N GLU A 257 13.98 15.44 -9.66
CA GLU A 257 15.26 14.73 -9.60
C GLU A 257 15.06 13.22 -9.46
N THR A 258 15.69 12.44 -10.33
CA THR A 258 15.65 10.97 -10.31
C THR A 258 16.62 10.38 -9.30
N TYR A 259 16.40 9.11 -8.90
CA TYR A 259 17.27 8.36 -7.97
C TYR A 259 18.05 7.27 -8.72
N ASP A 260 18.85 7.65 -9.68
CA ASP A 260 19.69 6.70 -10.43
C ASP A 260 20.81 6.06 -9.61
#